data_41ba887b4bd9ab2688001419432019bc
#
_entry.id   41ba887b4bd9ab2688001419432019bc
#
_cell.length_a   1.000
_cell.length_b   1.000
_cell.length_c   1.000
_cell.angle_alpha   90.00
_cell.angle_beta   90.00
_cell.angle_gamma   90.00
#
_symmetry.space_group_name_H-M   'P 1'
#
loop_
_entity.id
_entity.type
_entity.pdbx_description
1 polymer ?
#
loop_
_entity_poly.entity_id
_entity_poly.type
_entity_poly.pdbx_seq_one_letter_code
_entity_poly.pdbx_strand_id
1 'polypeptide(L)'
;VMSEKIAALFVDPRGPYAKMHGVDAWDESRDARLYVGADPVVTHPPCGPYGSLRKFSHDDASLGPLAVEQVRRVGGVLEHPRGSRLFAVCKMPRPGEPPDAFGGWSLAVEQVSWGHVARKPTWLYFVGVDPMLVTATVRTGGEPTHCISRPSAAVVAARGITWPCATLKATSSTLNRRTPQAFAEWLVMLASSARATMAARRALAELDAVHEDYDLCDLQECVADAAATLRAGVPRA
;
A
#
# COMPACT_ATOMS: atom_id res chain seq x y z
N VAL A 1 -9.80 12.87 -19.63
CA VAL A 1 -8.43 12.28 -19.55
C VAL A 1 -8.24 11.90 -18.11
N MET A 2 -8.13 10.60 -17.82
CA MET A 2 -7.84 10.12 -16.47
C MET A 2 -6.43 10.58 -16.09
N SER A 3 -6.25 11.10 -14.87
CA SER A 3 -4.95 11.49 -14.35
C SER A 3 -4.01 10.28 -14.33
N GLU A 4 -2.80 10.41 -14.90
CA GLU A 4 -1.77 9.37 -14.80
C GLU A 4 -0.93 9.51 -13.52
N LYS A 5 -1.38 10.36 -12.59
CA LYS A 5 -0.64 10.66 -11.37
C LYS A 5 -0.75 9.54 -10.33
N ILE A 6 0.28 9.40 -9.52
CA ILE A 6 0.30 8.60 -8.29
C ILE A 6 0.40 9.56 -7.12
N ALA A 7 -0.44 9.41 -6.11
CA ALA A 7 -0.31 10.22 -4.91
C ALA A 7 0.67 9.56 -3.93
N ALA A 8 1.71 10.28 -3.54
CA ALA A 8 2.67 9.84 -2.53
C ALA A 8 2.35 10.54 -1.19
N LEU A 9 1.84 9.78 -0.22
CA LEU A 9 1.28 10.30 1.02
C LEU A 9 2.25 10.11 2.20
N PHE A 10 2.28 11.06 3.13
CA PHE A 10 3.16 11.07 4.29
C PHE A 10 4.64 11.02 3.90
N VAL A 11 5.04 11.79 2.91
CA VAL A 11 6.40 11.78 2.36
C VAL A 11 7.22 13.00 2.81
N ASP A 12 8.55 12.86 2.86
CA ASP A 12 9.45 13.98 3.13
C ASP A 12 9.49 14.92 1.90
N PRO A 13 9.27 16.24 2.06
CA PRO A 13 9.34 17.21 0.96
C PRO A 13 10.71 17.26 0.27
N ARG A 14 11.77 16.79 0.95
CA ARG A 14 13.13 16.68 0.40
C ARG A 14 13.43 15.28 -0.13
N GLY A 15 12.47 14.36 -0.01
CA GLY A 15 12.59 12.97 -0.43
C GLY A 15 12.48 12.79 -1.95
N PRO A 16 12.59 11.53 -2.42
CA PRO A 16 12.57 11.22 -3.84
C PRO A 16 11.24 11.60 -4.52
N TYR A 17 10.11 11.40 -3.85
CA TYR A 17 8.77 11.60 -4.43
C TYR A 17 8.50 13.03 -4.88
N ALA A 18 9.00 14.03 -4.17
CA ALA A 18 8.80 15.44 -4.49
C ALA A 18 9.43 15.86 -5.85
N LYS A 19 10.34 15.03 -6.38
CA LYS A 19 11.08 15.29 -7.62
C LYS A 19 10.68 14.37 -8.77
N MET A 20 9.77 13.42 -8.53
CA MET A 20 9.36 12.46 -9.54
C MET A 20 8.25 13.01 -10.41
N HIS A 21 8.45 12.95 -11.74
CA HIS A 21 7.40 13.30 -12.69
C HIS A 21 6.20 12.35 -12.54
N GLY A 22 4.98 12.88 -12.62
CA GLY A 22 3.76 12.08 -12.47
C GLY A 22 3.42 11.70 -11.02
N VAL A 23 4.18 12.18 -10.03
CA VAL A 23 3.90 11.97 -8.61
C VAL A 23 3.36 13.25 -7.98
N ASP A 24 2.21 13.12 -7.32
CA ASP A 24 1.60 14.16 -6.50
C ASP A 24 1.99 13.92 -5.03
N ALA A 25 3.03 14.62 -4.56
CA ALA A 25 3.58 14.44 -3.23
C ALA A 25 2.76 15.20 -2.17
N TRP A 26 2.35 14.48 -1.13
CA TRP A 26 1.62 14.99 0.04
C TRP A 26 2.51 14.85 1.27
N ASP A 27 3.20 15.91 1.58
CA ASP A 27 4.04 16.06 2.77
C ASP A 27 3.24 16.66 3.95
N GLU A 28 3.96 17.02 5.01
CA GLU A 28 3.37 17.63 6.20
C GLU A 28 2.65 18.96 5.90
N SER A 29 3.11 19.74 4.92
CA SER A 29 2.52 21.03 4.56
C SER A 29 1.18 20.92 3.85
N ARG A 30 0.95 19.81 3.11
CA ARG A 30 -0.29 19.55 2.38
C ARG A 30 -1.29 18.68 3.14
N ASP A 31 -0.87 18.12 4.27
CA ASP A 31 -1.68 17.27 5.13
C ASP A 31 -2.37 16.08 4.41
N ALA A 32 -1.70 14.94 4.39
CA ALA A 32 -2.20 13.72 3.74
C ALA A 32 -3.57 13.23 4.28
N ARG A 33 -4.05 13.75 5.42
CA ARG A 33 -5.42 13.52 5.94
C ARG A 33 -6.49 14.08 5.01
N LEU A 34 -6.15 15.11 4.26
CA LEU A 34 -7.06 15.79 3.32
C LEU A 34 -7.08 15.13 1.93
N TYR A 35 -6.31 14.06 1.71
CA TYR A 35 -6.32 13.40 0.41
C TYR A 35 -7.61 12.63 0.16
N VAL A 36 -8.42 13.12 -0.76
CA VAL A 36 -9.68 12.52 -1.22
C VAL A 36 -9.63 12.07 -2.69
N GLY A 37 -8.47 12.18 -3.33
CA GLY A 37 -8.29 11.80 -4.73
C GLY A 37 -8.57 10.32 -5.02
N ALA A 38 -8.71 9.98 -6.30
CA ALA A 38 -8.98 8.63 -6.79
C ALA A 38 -7.72 7.93 -7.37
N ASP A 39 -6.60 8.63 -7.42
CA ASP A 39 -5.35 8.05 -7.91
C ASP A 39 -4.79 7.01 -6.94
N PRO A 40 -4.15 5.94 -7.43
CA PRO A 40 -3.45 4.98 -6.57
C PRO A 40 -2.39 5.66 -5.71
N VAL A 41 -2.14 5.11 -4.52
CA VAL A 41 -1.25 5.74 -3.54
C VAL A 41 0.01 4.93 -3.26
N VAL A 42 1.11 5.63 -3.00
CA VAL A 42 2.25 5.11 -2.23
C VAL A 42 2.25 5.85 -0.90
N THR A 43 2.20 5.12 0.23
CA THR A 43 2.04 5.77 1.53
C THR A 43 3.07 5.30 2.56
N HIS A 44 3.62 6.27 3.32
CA HIS A 44 4.65 6.08 4.34
C HIS A 44 4.20 6.67 5.68
N PRO A 45 3.15 6.14 6.32
CA PRO A 45 2.65 6.71 7.57
C PRO A 45 3.71 6.67 8.67
N PRO A 46 3.65 7.58 9.67
CA PRO A 46 4.59 7.59 10.77
C PRO A 46 4.65 6.24 11.50
N CYS A 47 5.85 5.69 11.63
CA CYS A 47 6.06 4.37 12.22
C CYS A 47 6.28 4.40 13.74
N GLY A 48 6.53 5.57 14.32
CA GLY A 48 6.79 5.73 15.74
C GLY A 48 5.76 5.06 16.66
N PRO A 49 4.45 5.31 16.51
CA PRO A 49 3.40 4.74 17.35
C PRO A 49 3.30 3.21 17.29
N TYR A 50 3.84 2.60 16.24
CA TYR A 50 3.69 1.17 15.95
C TYR A 50 4.98 0.36 16.10
N GLY A 51 6.10 1.04 16.39
CA GLY A 51 7.41 0.44 16.57
C GLY A 51 7.68 -0.06 17.99
N SER A 52 8.87 -0.62 18.21
CA SER A 52 9.34 -1.07 19.52
C SER A 52 9.49 0.07 20.53
N LEU A 53 9.80 1.28 20.06
CA LEU A 53 9.97 2.50 20.87
C LEU A 53 8.70 3.38 20.93
N ARG A 54 7.52 2.84 20.65
CA ARG A 54 6.24 3.57 20.57
C ARG A 54 5.90 4.39 21.81
N LYS A 55 6.37 3.97 22.99
CA LYS A 55 6.15 4.72 24.26
C LYS A 55 6.81 6.10 24.27
N PHE A 56 7.77 6.33 23.39
CA PHE A 56 8.51 7.58 23.22
C PHE A 56 8.14 8.31 21.93
N SER A 57 7.15 7.82 21.20
CA SER A 57 6.69 8.48 19.98
C SER A 57 5.70 9.59 20.35
N HIS A 58 5.85 10.72 19.70
CA HIS A 58 4.91 11.84 19.73
C HIS A 58 4.09 11.96 18.46
N ASP A 59 4.30 11.05 17.49
CA ASP A 59 3.57 11.04 16.23
C ASP A 59 2.10 10.66 16.49
N ASP A 60 1.20 11.20 15.65
CA ASP A 60 -0.22 10.87 15.69
C ASP A 60 -0.48 9.43 15.24
N ALA A 61 -0.98 8.61 16.16
CA ALA A 61 -1.27 7.20 15.89
C ALA A 61 -2.46 7.00 14.93
N SER A 62 -3.31 7.99 14.71
CA SER A 62 -4.45 7.88 13.78
C SER A 62 -4.01 7.85 12.31
N LEU A 63 -2.81 8.36 11.99
CA LEU A 63 -2.31 8.45 10.63
C LEU A 63 -2.01 7.08 10.00
N GLY A 64 -1.64 6.09 10.81
CA GLY A 64 -1.41 4.72 10.33
C GLY A 64 -2.68 4.07 9.78
N PRO A 65 -3.76 3.93 10.57
CA PRO A 65 -5.05 3.43 10.09
C PRO A 65 -5.59 4.20 8.89
N LEU A 66 -5.51 5.53 8.90
CA LEU A 66 -5.93 6.36 7.78
C LEU A 66 -5.18 6.01 6.49
N ALA A 67 -3.86 5.84 6.56
CA ALA A 67 -3.06 5.44 5.40
C ALA A 67 -3.49 4.07 4.85
N VAL A 68 -3.84 3.12 5.73
CA VAL A 68 -4.38 1.81 5.32
C VAL A 68 -5.72 1.95 4.62
N GLU A 69 -6.63 2.79 5.14
CA GLU A 69 -7.92 3.08 4.51
C GLU A 69 -7.74 3.71 3.12
N GLN A 70 -6.81 4.65 2.97
CA GLN A 70 -6.49 5.27 1.68
C GLN A 70 -6.02 4.23 0.66
N VAL A 71 -5.11 3.30 1.02
CA VAL A 71 -4.68 2.21 0.14
C VAL A 71 -5.84 1.27 -0.21
N ARG A 72 -6.67 0.91 0.75
CA ARG A 72 -7.85 0.06 0.51
C ARG A 72 -8.85 0.70 -0.42
N ARG A 73 -9.04 2.01 -0.32
CA ARG A 73 -9.99 2.78 -1.13
C ARG A 73 -9.57 2.93 -2.59
N VAL A 74 -8.30 3.25 -2.85
CA VAL A 74 -7.85 3.63 -4.21
C VAL A 74 -6.83 2.68 -4.82
N GLY A 75 -6.33 1.71 -4.05
CA GLY A 75 -5.25 0.81 -4.46
C GLY A 75 -3.87 1.42 -4.30
N GLY A 76 -2.84 0.59 -4.42
CA GLY A 76 -1.45 1.01 -4.33
C GLY A 76 -0.66 0.27 -3.27
N VAL A 77 0.27 0.98 -2.60
CA VAL A 77 1.28 0.39 -1.71
C VAL A 77 1.41 1.16 -0.41
N LEU A 78 1.38 0.47 0.71
CA LEU A 78 1.79 0.99 2.01
C LEU A 78 3.13 0.39 2.42
N GLU A 79 4.07 1.24 2.80
CA GLU A 79 5.38 0.85 3.33
C GLU A 79 5.42 1.04 4.86
N HIS A 80 5.86 0.01 5.58
CA HIS A 80 6.06 0.12 7.03
C HIS A 80 7.21 -0.79 7.50
N PRO A 81 7.90 -0.48 8.60
CA PRO A 81 8.95 -1.33 9.13
C PRO A 81 8.46 -2.75 9.44
N ARG A 82 9.31 -3.75 9.18
CA ARG A 82 9.03 -5.15 9.51
C ARG A 82 8.66 -5.31 10.98
N GLY A 83 7.61 -6.06 11.25
CA GLY A 83 7.11 -6.31 12.61
C GLY A 83 6.33 -5.16 13.22
N SER A 84 5.94 -4.17 12.42
CA SER A 84 5.08 -3.09 12.87
C SER A 84 3.73 -3.60 13.39
N ARG A 85 3.28 -3.05 14.52
CA ARG A 85 1.98 -3.34 15.10
C ARG A 85 0.81 -2.82 14.27
N LEU A 86 1.05 -1.91 13.33
CA LEU A 86 0.03 -1.39 12.42
C LEU A 86 -0.68 -2.53 11.67
N PHE A 87 0.09 -3.56 11.26
CA PHE A 87 -0.47 -4.73 10.57
C PHE A 87 -1.53 -5.45 11.42
N ALA A 88 -1.28 -5.64 12.70
CA ALA A 88 -2.24 -6.26 13.61
C ALA A 88 -3.43 -5.33 13.92
N VAL A 89 -3.17 -4.04 14.13
CA VAL A 89 -4.21 -3.03 14.45
C VAL A 89 -5.21 -2.91 13.31
N CYS A 90 -4.74 -2.87 12.06
CA CYS A 90 -5.57 -2.71 10.87
C CYS A 90 -5.97 -4.05 10.22
N LYS A 91 -5.67 -5.19 10.85
CA LYS A 91 -5.96 -6.54 10.33
C LYS A 91 -5.41 -6.72 8.90
N MET A 92 -4.23 -6.17 8.62
CA MET A 92 -3.54 -6.43 7.36
C MET A 92 -2.84 -7.79 7.45
N PRO A 93 -2.82 -8.59 6.37
CA PRO A 93 -2.11 -9.86 6.35
C PRO A 93 -0.60 -9.61 6.49
N ARG A 94 0.08 -10.48 7.25
CA ARG A 94 1.54 -10.49 7.28
C ARG A 94 2.09 -11.12 6.01
N PRO A 95 3.36 -10.87 5.66
CA PRO A 95 3.98 -11.58 4.54
C PRO A 95 3.85 -13.10 4.69
N GLY A 96 3.30 -13.75 3.64
CA GLY A 96 3.02 -15.18 3.62
C GLY A 96 1.62 -15.59 4.10
N GLU A 97 0.83 -14.69 4.66
CA GLU A 97 -0.58 -14.94 4.99
C GLU A 97 -1.49 -14.70 3.77
N PRO A 98 -2.68 -15.34 3.72
CA PRO A 98 -3.66 -15.10 2.66
C PRO A 98 -4.10 -13.64 2.57
N PRO A 99 -4.57 -13.18 1.39
CA PRO A 99 -5.11 -11.82 1.23
C PRO A 99 -6.28 -11.55 2.17
N ASP A 100 -6.43 -10.28 2.58
CA ASP A 100 -7.57 -9.82 3.37
C ASP A 100 -8.83 -9.60 2.52
N ALA A 101 -9.93 -9.18 3.18
CA ALA A 101 -11.23 -8.93 2.54
C ALA A 101 -11.18 -7.82 1.46
N PHE A 102 -10.14 -7.00 1.44
CA PHE A 102 -9.91 -5.97 0.43
C PHE A 102 -9.07 -6.50 -0.75
N GLY A 103 -8.73 -7.79 -0.75
CA GLY A 103 -7.78 -8.39 -1.67
C GLY A 103 -6.37 -7.83 -1.47
N GLY A 104 -6.09 -7.32 -0.28
CA GLY A 104 -4.80 -6.81 0.12
C GLY A 104 -3.87 -7.94 0.55
N TRP A 105 -2.61 -7.88 0.15
CA TRP A 105 -1.60 -8.88 0.46
C TRP A 105 -0.26 -8.20 0.79
N SER A 106 0.69 -8.95 1.36
CA SER A 106 1.91 -8.35 1.88
C SER A 106 3.17 -9.09 1.48
N LEU A 107 4.27 -8.32 1.37
CA LEU A 107 5.60 -8.83 1.08
C LEU A 107 6.62 -8.24 2.05
N ALA A 108 7.63 -9.04 2.43
CA ALA A 108 8.79 -8.58 3.17
C ALA A 108 9.96 -8.32 2.21
N VAL A 109 10.58 -7.15 2.34
CA VAL A 109 11.75 -6.74 1.55
C VAL A 109 12.82 -6.12 2.45
N GLU A 110 14.04 -6.01 1.94
CA GLU A 110 15.12 -5.25 2.57
C GLU A 110 15.53 -4.09 1.64
N GLN A 111 15.41 -2.85 2.10
CA GLN A 111 15.65 -1.66 1.24
C GLN A 111 17.11 -1.52 0.78
N VAL A 112 18.05 -2.26 1.39
CA VAL A 112 19.44 -2.35 0.91
C VAL A 112 19.50 -2.82 -0.55
N SER A 113 18.58 -3.66 -0.98
CA SER A 113 18.50 -4.13 -2.38
C SER A 113 18.22 -3.00 -3.40
N TRP A 114 17.79 -1.85 -2.91
CA TRP A 114 17.58 -0.63 -3.71
C TRP A 114 18.53 0.51 -3.31
N GLY A 115 19.64 0.19 -2.62
CA GLY A 115 20.69 1.16 -2.29
C GLY A 115 20.54 1.88 -0.95
N HIS A 116 19.70 1.40 -0.02
CA HIS A 116 19.72 1.89 1.34
C HIS A 116 21.05 1.47 2.03
N VAL A 117 21.63 2.37 2.83
CA VAL A 117 22.90 2.10 3.51
C VAL A 117 22.85 0.97 4.54
N ALA A 118 21.67 0.64 5.03
CA ALA A 118 21.42 -0.47 5.95
C ALA A 118 20.35 -1.40 5.37
N ARG A 119 20.23 -2.63 5.90
CA ARG A 119 19.23 -3.60 5.44
C ARG A 119 17.82 -2.99 5.40
N LYS A 120 17.44 -2.24 6.43
CA LYS A 120 16.10 -1.61 6.60
C LYS A 120 14.97 -2.59 6.24
N PRO A 121 14.76 -3.63 7.06
CA PRO A 121 13.71 -4.61 6.82
C PRO A 121 12.33 -3.95 6.84
N THR A 122 11.57 -4.19 5.80
CA THR A 122 10.31 -3.48 5.49
C THR A 122 9.23 -4.48 5.14
N TRP A 123 8.00 -4.21 5.57
CA TRP A 123 6.79 -4.86 5.08
C TRP A 123 6.04 -3.91 4.18
N LEU A 124 5.63 -4.42 3.03
CA LEU A 124 4.79 -3.74 2.07
C LEU A 124 3.41 -4.38 2.09
N TYR A 125 2.36 -3.57 2.09
CA TYR A 125 0.99 -4.00 1.92
C TYR A 125 0.46 -3.43 0.61
N PHE A 126 -0.12 -4.27 -0.22
CA PHE A 126 -0.57 -3.97 -1.58
C PHE A 126 -2.07 -4.17 -1.70
N VAL A 127 -2.76 -3.29 -2.42
CA VAL A 127 -4.15 -3.48 -2.85
C VAL A 127 -4.25 -3.16 -4.34
N GLY A 128 -4.83 -4.08 -5.12
CA GLY A 128 -4.98 -3.93 -6.56
C GLY A 128 -3.69 -4.17 -7.38
N VAL A 129 -2.57 -4.45 -6.72
CA VAL A 129 -1.27 -4.74 -7.37
C VAL A 129 -1.13 -6.23 -7.62
N ASP A 130 -0.75 -6.62 -8.86
CA ASP A 130 -0.55 -8.02 -9.23
C ASP A 130 0.70 -8.60 -8.53
N PRO A 131 0.57 -9.71 -7.77
CA PRO A 131 1.70 -10.42 -7.19
C PRO A 131 2.76 -10.87 -8.21
N MET A 132 2.36 -11.21 -9.43
CA MET A 132 3.29 -11.61 -10.48
C MET A 132 4.20 -10.47 -10.91
N LEU A 133 3.65 -9.25 -11.04
CA LEU A 133 4.46 -8.05 -11.33
C LEU A 133 5.47 -7.79 -10.22
N VAL A 134 5.06 -7.91 -8.96
CA VAL A 134 5.95 -7.71 -7.81
C VAL A 134 7.06 -8.76 -7.82
N THR A 135 6.72 -10.03 -8.02
CA THR A 135 7.70 -11.14 -8.08
C THR A 135 8.70 -10.96 -9.21
N ALA A 136 8.26 -10.49 -10.38
CA ALA A 136 9.11 -10.27 -11.54
C ALA A 136 10.05 -9.06 -11.38
N THR A 137 9.75 -8.11 -10.50
CA THR A 137 10.47 -6.84 -10.38
C THR A 137 11.15 -6.61 -9.04
N VAL A 138 10.86 -7.45 -8.03
CA VAL A 138 11.48 -7.35 -6.71
C VAL A 138 12.99 -7.60 -6.80
N ARG A 139 13.75 -6.76 -6.11
CA ARG A 139 15.21 -6.92 -6.00
C ARG A 139 15.58 -7.66 -4.73
N THR A 140 16.62 -8.44 -4.81
CA THR A 140 17.23 -9.16 -3.68
C THR A 140 18.73 -8.88 -3.64
N GLY A 141 19.35 -9.09 -2.48
CA GLY A 141 20.78 -8.85 -2.31
C GLY A 141 21.10 -7.43 -1.84
N GLY A 142 22.36 -7.02 -2.03
CA GLY A 142 22.90 -5.75 -1.53
C GLY A 142 23.62 -5.90 -0.20
N GLU A 143 24.79 -5.23 -0.11
CA GLU A 143 25.64 -5.27 1.09
C GLU A 143 25.44 -3.98 1.90
N PRO A 144 25.00 -4.09 3.18
CA PRO A 144 24.83 -2.92 4.02
C PRO A 144 26.19 -2.37 4.46
N THR A 145 26.33 -1.05 4.43
CA THR A 145 27.48 -0.34 5.00
C THR A 145 27.22 0.17 6.42
N HIS A 146 25.96 0.17 6.85
CA HIS A 146 25.52 0.66 8.15
C HIS A 146 24.53 -0.31 8.81
N CYS A 147 24.33 -0.16 10.11
CA CYS A 147 23.39 -0.90 10.93
C CYS A 147 22.35 0.06 11.56
N ILE A 148 21.07 -0.27 11.47
CA ILE A 148 19.98 0.58 12.00
C ILE A 148 20.00 0.65 13.53
N SER A 149 20.22 -0.49 14.20
CA SER A 149 20.37 -0.52 15.65
C SER A 149 21.51 -1.45 16.00
N ARG A 150 22.38 -0.97 16.87
CA ARG A 150 23.50 -1.77 17.40
C ARG A 150 23.14 -2.15 18.83
N PRO A 151 22.91 -3.43 19.15
CA PRO A 151 22.76 -3.84 20.53
C PRO A 151 24.06 -3.52 21.30
N SER A 152 23.92 -3.17 22.57
CA SER A 152 25.10 -2.96 23.40
C SER A 152 25.93 -4.23 23.50
N ALA A 153 27.24 -4.08 23.71
CA ALA A 153 28.13 -5.23 23.89
C ALA A 153 27.65 -6.18 25.00
N ALA A 154 27.06 -5.64 26.07
CA ALA A 154 26.46 -6.42 27.14
C ALA A 154 25.25 -7.29 26.66
N VAL A 155 24.40 -6.78 25.79
CA VAL A 155 23.26 -7.54 25.21
C VAL A 155 23.77 -8.63 24.26
N VAL A 156 24.82 -8.34 23.48
CA VAL A 156 25.45 -9.30 22.57
C VAL A 156 26.05 -10.45 23.38
N ALA A 157 26.82 -10.13 24.42
CA ALA A 157 27.43 -11.11 25.31
C ALA A 157 26.39 -11.95 26.08
N ALA A 158 25.34 -11.31 26.62
CA ALA A 158 24.33 -12.01 27.41
C ALA A 158 23.44 -12.96 26.58
N ARG A 159 23.30 -12.70 25.27
CA ARG A 159 22.48 -13.52 24.38
C ARG A 159 23.26 -14.51 23.52
N GLY A 160 24.59 -14.49 23.57
CA GLY A 160 25.44 -15.34 22.72
C GLY A 160 25.22 -15.12 21.21
N ILE A 161 24.76 -13.92 20.81
CA ILE A 161 24.39 -13.65 19.43
C ILE A 161 25.58 -13.13 18.66
N THR A 162 25.98 -13.82 17.59
CA THR A 162 26.86 -13.26 16.58
C THR A 162 26.08 -12.24 15.78
N TRP A 163 26.29 -10.94 16.02
CA TRP A 163 25.59 -9.89 15.30
C TRP A 163 26.24 -9.66 13.93
N PRO A 164 25.53 -9.90 12.81
CA PRO A 164 26.10 -9.76 11.47
C PRO A 164 26.63 -8.35 11.15
N CYS A 165 26.20 -7.37 11.94
CA CYS A 165 26.54 -5.96 11.75
C CYS A 165 27.55 -5.43 12.79
N ALA A 166 28.26 -6.29 13.52
CA ALA A 166 29.17 -5.86 14.60
C ALA A 166 30.26 -4.88 14.11
N THR A 167 30.66 -5.00 12.85
CA THR A 167 31.70 -4.17 12.20
C THR A 167 31.13 -2.94 11.48
N LEU A 168 29.80 -2.85 11.30
CA LEU A 168 29.18 -1.77 10.54
C LEU A 168 29.00 -0.50 11.41
N LYS A 169 29.03 0.66 10.77
CA LYS A 169 28.73 1.94 11.41
C LYS A 169 27.24 2.00 11.79
N ALA A 170 26.90 2.61 12.94
CA ALA A 170 25.51 2.89 13.26
C ALA A 170 24.97 3.98 12.31
N THR A 171 23.72 3.82 11.85
CA THR A 171 23.05 4.87 11.10
C THR A 171 22.60 6.00 12.02
N SER A 172 22.44 7.20 11.48
CA SER A 172 21.67 8.28 12.13
C SER A 172 20.16 8.07 11.92
N SER A 173 19.34 8.73 12.75
CA SER A 173 17.87 8.74 12.57
C SER A 173 17.46 9.27 11.19
N THR A 174 18.18 10.28 10.68
CA THR A 174 17.97 10.86 9.35
C THR A 174 18.23 9.85 8.24
N LEU A 175 19.33 9.10 8.32
CA LEU A 175 19.63 8.05 7.32
C LEU A 175 18.62 6.91 7.37
N ASN A 176 18.15 6.53 8.56
CA ASN A 176 17.14 5.48 8.71
C ASN A 176 15.80 5.83 8.05
N ARG A 177 15.42 7.11 8.06
CA ARG A 177 14.16 7.59 7.47
C ARG A 177 14.23 7.73 5.95
N ARG A 178 15.42 7.80 5.36
CA ARG A 178 15.56 7.96 3.91
C ARG A 178 14.95 6.80 3.16
N THR A 179 14.22 7.13 2.11
CA THR A 179 13.76 6.19 1.09
C THR A 179 14.73 6.29 -0.09
N PRO A 180 15.37 5.19 -0.53
CA PRO A 180 16.21 5.20 -1.72
C PRO A 180 15.41 5.61 -2.96
N GLN A 181 16.03 6.34 -3.88
CA GLN A 181 15.39 6.77 -5.14
C GLN A 181 14.83 5.56 -5.92
N ALA A 182 15.66 4.54 -6.14
CA ALA A 182 15.25 3.35 -6.88
C ALA A 182 14.13 2.56 -6.19
N PHE A 183 14.03 2.62 -4.84
CA PHE A 183 12.93 2.01 -4.11
C PHE A 183 11.62 2.79 -4.30
N ALA A 184 11.69 4.12 -4.23
CA ALA A 184 10.55 4.98 -4.48
C ALA A 184 10.00 4.81 -5.92
N GLU A 185 10.88 4.75 -6.92
CA GLU A 185 10.52 4.50 -8.32
C GLU A 185 9.81 3.15 -8.49
N TRP A 186 10.34 2.11 -7.84
CA TRP A 186 9.71 0.78 -7.87
C TRP A 186 8.33 0.80 -7.21
N LEU A 187 8.15 1.45 -6.06
CA LEU A 187 6.84 1.56 -5.41
C LEU A 187 5.83 2.34 -6.26
N VAL A 188 6.27 3.42 -6.92
CA VAL A 188 5.42 4.21 -7.84
C VAL A 188 4.99 3.37 -9.05
N MET A 189 5.91 2.62 -9.65
CA MET A 189 5.61 1.69 -10.74
C MET A 189 4.56 0.64 -10.31
N LEU A 190 4.72 0.04 -9.13
CA LEU A 190 3.77 -0.93 -8.58
C LEU A 190 2.40 -0.28 -8.29
N ALA A 191 2.39 0.90 -7.66
CA ALA A 191 1.14 1.62 -7.39
C ALA A 191 0.40 1.96 -8.68
N SER A 192 1.10 2.34 -9.75
CA SER A 192 0.47 2.66 -11.04
C SER A 192 -0.27 1.47 -11.64
N SER A 193 0.24 0.25 -11.44
CA SER A 193 -0.41 -0.97 -11.93
C SER A 193 -1.75 -1.28 -11.25
N ALA A 194 -1.98 -0.77 -10.03
CA ALA A 194 -3.23 -0.97 -9.31
C ALA A 194 -4.43 -0.28 -9.97
N ARG A 195 -4.19 0.74 -10.81
CA ARG A 195 -5.25 1.58 -11.41
C ARG A 195 -6.30 0.77 -12.17
N ALA A 196 -5.87 -0.10 -13.07
CA ALA A 196 -6.76 -0.90 -13.88
C ALA A 196 -7.60 -1.87 -13.02
N THR A 197 -6.98 -2.54 -12.07
CA THR A 197 -7.65 -3.46 -11.13
C THR A 197 -8.70 -2.73 -10.29
N MET A 198 -8.38 -1.55 -9.78
CA MET A 198 -9.30 -0.76 -8.95
C MET A 198 -10.43 -0.16 -9.77
N ALA A 199 -10.18 0.22 -11.03
CA ALA A 199 -11.23 0.66 -11.95
C ALA A 199 -12.21 -0.48 -12.27
N ALA A 200 -11.70 -1.68 -12.56
CA ALA A 200 -12.53 -2.86 -12.80
C ALA A 200 -13.38 -3.24 -11.56
N ARG A 201 -12.81 -3.18 -10.36
CA ARG A 201 -13.54 -3.44 -9.10
C ARG A 201 -14.68 -2.45 -8.87
N ARG A 202 -14.45 -1.16 -9.15
CA ARG A 202 -15.49 -0.13 -9.03
C ARG A 202 -16.62 -0.36 -10.03
N ALA A 203 -16.29 -0.64 -11.29
CA ALA A 203 -17.28 -0.94 -12.32
C ALA A 203 -18.13 -2.17 -11.97
N LEU A 204 -17.52 -3.23 -11.42
CA LEU A 204 -18.25 -4.40 -10.92
C LEU A 204 -19.19 -4.05 -9.77
N ALA A 205 -18.72 -3.29 -8.79
CA ALA A 205 -19.56 -2.86 -7.66
C ALA A 205 -20.74 -1.97 -8.10
N GLU A 206 -20.55 -1.13 -9.12
CA GLU A 206 -21.63 -0.33 -9.73
C GLU A 206 -22.64 -1.22 -10.44
N LEU A 207 -22.20 -2.27 -11.14
CA LEU A 207 -23.09 -3.24 -11.79
C LEU A 207 -23.88 -4.08 -10.76
N ASP A 208 -23.23 -4.51 -9.68
CA ASP A 208 -23.90 -5.26 -8.61
C ASP A 208 -24.96 -4.39 -7.92
N ALA A 209 -24.68 -3.12 -7.65
CA ALA A 209 -25.64 -2.18 -7.06
C ALA A 209 -26.84 -1.94 -7.98
N VAL A 210 -26.64 -1.84 -9.30
CA VAL A 210 -27.72 -1.75 -10.28
C VAL A 210 -28.55 -3.04 -10.31
N HIS A 211 -27.92 -4.19 -10.14
CA HIS A 211 -28.61 -5.48 -10.14
C HIS A 211 -29.46 -5.71 -8.89
N GLU A 212 -29.06 -5.17 -7.74
CA GLU A 212 -29.83 -5.21 -6.50
C GLU A 212 -31.07 -4.31 -6.54
N ASP A 213 -31.04 -3.21 -7.30
CA ASP A 213 -32.16 -2.30 -7.48
C ASP A 213 -33.22 -2.81 -8.49
N TYR A 214 -32.86 -3.77 -9.36
CA TYR A 214 -33.78 -4.44 -10.26
C TYR A 214 -34.21 -5.79 -9.68
N ASP A 215 -35.35 -5.84 -9.00
CA ASP A 215 -35.97 -7.09 -8.59
C ASP A 215 -36.24 -7.93 -9.86
N LEU A 216 -35.75 -9.20 -9.83
CA LEU A 216 -35.96 -10.16 -10.93
C LEU A 216 -37.46 -10.31 -11.27
N CYS A 217 -38.37 -9.99 -10.34
CA CYS A 217 -39.81 -9.91 -10.56
C CYS A 217 -40.18 -8.82 -11.54
N ASP A 218 -39.62 -7.61 -11.44
CA ASP A 218 -39.95 -6.49 -12.33
C ASP A 218 -39.53 -6.76 -13.78
N LEU A 219 -38.39 -7.43 -14.00
CA LEU A 219 -37.94 -7.86 -15.32
C LEU A 219 -38.83 -8.95 -15.91
N GLN A 220 -39.30 -9.91 -15.09
CA GLN A 220 -40.22 -10.94 -15.55
C GLN A 220 -41.60 -10.38 -15.88
N GLU A 221 -42.13 -9.40 -15.14
CA GLU A 221 -43.37 -8.70 -15.43
C GLU A 221 -43.23 -7.84 -16.69
N CYS A 222 -42.13 -7.08 -16.87
CA CYS A 222 -41.88 -6.32 -18.08
C CYS A 222 -41.75 -7.21 -19.33
N VAL A 223 -41.11 -8.35 -19.25
CA VAL A 223 -41.02 -9.31 -20.36
C VAL A 223 -42.39 -9.95 -20.66
N ALA A 224 -43.16 -10.27 -19.61
CA ALA A 224 -44.49 -10.84 -19.78
C ALA A 224 -45.44 -9.84 -20.42
N ASP A 225 -45.37 -8.57 -20.04
CA ASP A 225 -46.20 -7.48 -20.60
C ASP A 225 -45.81 -7.17 -22.05
N ALA A 226 -44.53 -7.14 -22.39
CA ALA A 226 -44.05 -7.00 -23.75
C ALA A 226 -44.47 -8.18 -24.64
N ALA A 227 -44.41 -9.41 -24.11
CA ALA A 227 -44.86 -10.61 -24.82
C ALA A 227 -46.37 -10.63 -25.02
N ALA A 228 -47.16 -10.12 -24.07
CA ALA A 228 -48.63 -9.97 -24.19
C ALA A 228 -49.00 -8.92 -25.26
N THR A 229 -48.28 -7.81 -25.28
CA THR A 229 -48.47 -6.73 -26.28
C THR A 229 -48.13 -7.20 -27.70
N LEU A 230 -47.08 -7.96 -27.87
CA LEU A 230 -46.71 -8.56 -29.16
C LEU A 230 -47.73 -9.61 -29.64
N ARG A 231 -48.38 -10.36 -28.74
CA ARG A 231 -49.42 -11.33 -29.11
C ARG A 231 -50.76 -10.67 -29.45
N ALA A 232 -51.05 -9.54 -28.84
CA ALA A 232 -52.26 -8.78 -29.13
C ALA A 232 -52.20 -8.00 -30.46
N GLY A 233 -51.01 -7.72 -30.98
CA GLY A 233 -50.78 -6.97 -32.23
C GLY A 233 -50.70 -7.82 -33.49
N VAL A 234 -50.88 -9.16 -33.44
CA VAL A 234 -50.88 -10.02 -34.63
C VAL A 234 -52.31 -10.17 -35.14
N PRO A 235 -52.66 -9.62 -36.32
CA PRO A 235 -53.96 -9.85 -36.94
C PRO A 235 -54.12 -11.35 -37.23
N ARG A 236 -55.21 -11.97 -36.76
CA ARG A 236 -55.55 -13.32 -37.17
C ARG A 236 -55.96 -13.28 -38.65
N ALA A 237 -55.21 -14.00 -39.48
CA ALA A 237 -55.56 -14.26 -40.89
C ALA A 237 -56.74 -15.24 -41.02
#